data_7dd495157cab66372e869676fae180d2
#
_entry.id   7dd495157cab66372e869676fae180d2
#
_cell.length_a   1.000
_cell.length_b   1.000
_cell.length_c   1.000
_cell.angle_alpha   90.00
_cell.angle_beta   90.00
_cell.angle_gamma   90.00
#
_symmetry.space_group_name_H-M   'P 1'
#
loop_
_entity.id
_entity.type
_entity.pdbx_description
1 polymer ?
#
loop_
_entity_poly.entity_id
_entity_poly.type
_entity_poly.pdbx_seq_one_letter_code
_entity_poly.pdbx_strand_id
1 'polypeptide(L)'
;MQLALTPDEAAFRDELRTFYTTEIPAEIREKTRLGLRLGRDDFITSHKILNDHGLAVPNWPVEWGGKDWTPAQHQIWLDEMQLACVPEPLNFNAKMGGPVIAEFGSQEIKQRFLPPTASIDIWWCQGFSEPEAGSDLASLRTTALRDGDSYVVNGQKTWTTLGQYADWIFCLVRTNPQAPKKQAGISFLLMDLDTPGITMRPIKLIDGSYEVNEVFFEDVRVPADQLVGEENQGWTYAKFLLGNERTGIAGVGRAKVRLAEVKQCAADTGLLDDPLFAARLAEAENELLALELTQMRVASGSADGKPNPASSVLKLRGSQLQQTATELLVEVAGPDALPFDAADDIASPAWAQGSAPRYLNYRKTSIYGGSNEVQRTIIASTILGL
;
A
#
# COMPACT_ATOMS: atom_id res chain seq x y z
N MET A 1 -1.23 19.70 21.21
CA MET A 1 -1.80 18.53 20.52
C MET A 1 -3.03 18.11 21.32
N GLN A 2 -4.20 18.10 20.68
CA GLN A 2 -5.44 17.64 21.31
C GLN A 2 -5.51 16.11 21.10
N LEU A 3 -5.56 15.35 22.18
CA LEU A 3 -5.61 13.87 22.13
C LEU A 3 -7.05 13.34 22.06
N ALA A 4 -8.04 14.18 22.41
CA ALA A 4 -9.45 13.82 22.35
C ALA A 4 -10.07 14.40 21.06
N LEU A 5 -10.94 13.63 20.43
CA LEU A 5 -11.74 14.10 19.30
C LEU A 5 -12.70 15.21 19.75
N THR A 6 -12.92 16.20 18.89
CA THR A 6 -14.00 17.16 19.04
C THR A 6 -15.35 16.45 18.89
N PRO A 7 -16.48 17.06 19.32
CA PRO A 7 -17.81 16.48 19.09
C PRO A 7 -18.10 16.17 17.62
N ASP A 8 -17.69 17.04 16.70
CA ASP A 8 -17.89 16.86 15.26
C ASP A 8 -17.03 15.72 14.69
N GLU A 9 -15.76 15.61 15.13
CA GLU A 9 -14.89 14.49 14.75
C GLU A 9 -15.41 13.16 15.33
N ALA A 10 -15.98 13.17 16.53
CA ALA A 10 -16.59 11.97 17.12
C ALA A 10 -17.84 11.54 16.33
N ALA A 11 -18.69 12.49 15.94
CA ALA A 11 -19.86 12.21 15.12
C ALA A 11 -19.44 11.65 13.73
N PHE A 12 -18.45 12.25 13.09
CA PHE A 12 -17.87 11.79 11.81
C PHE A 12 -17.29 10.38 11.93
N ARG A 13 -16.56 10.08 13.01
CA ARG A 13 -16.06 8.74 13.30
C ARG A 13 -17.20 7.72 13.42
N ASP A 14 -18.26 8.05 14.15
CA ASP A 14 -19.37 7.13 14.39
C ASP A 14 -20.19 6.88 13.12
N GLU A 15 -20.33 7.88 12.24
CA GLU A 15 -20.90 7.74 10.91
C GLU A 15 -20.10 6.76 10.05
N LEU A 16 -18.77 6.96 9.95
CA LEU A 16 -17.89 6.06 9.18
C LEU A 16 -17.90 4.64 9.72
N ARG A 17 -17.88 4.48 11.05
CA ARG A 17 -17.94 3.16 11.70
C ARG A 17 -19.23 2.44 11.34
N THR A 18 -20.35 3.14 11.38
CA THR A 18 -21.65 2.59 10.99
C THR A 18 -21.62 2.18 9.52
N PHE A 19 -21.21 3.09 8.63
CA PHE A 19 -21.09 2.80 7.21
C PHE A 19 -20.24 1.56 6.92
N TYR A 20 -19.02 1.48 7.45
CA TYR A 20 -18.12 0.36 7.20
C TYR A 20 -18.66 -0.98 7.70
N THR A 21 -19.42 -0.97 8.79
CA THR A 21 -19.98 -2.20 9.35
C THR A 21 -21.28 -2.64 8.71
N THR A 22 -22.04 -1.73 8.07
CA THR A 22 -23.33 -2.03 7.43
C THR A 22 -23.22 -2.22 5.91
N GLU A 23 -22.44 -1.37 5.23
CA GLU A 23 -22.41 -1.35 3.75
C GLU A 23 -21.37 -2.33 3.17
N ILE A 24 -20.23 -2.51 3.83
CA ILE A 24 -19.23 -3.46 3.35
C ILE A 24 -19.60 -4.89 3.74
N PRO A 25 -19.68 -5.84 2.79
CA PRO A 25 -20.08 -7.22 3.08
C PRO A 25 -19.28 -7.86 4.22
N ALA A 26 -19.98 -8.47 5.16
CA ALA A 26 -19.38 -9.08 6.35
C ALA A 26 -18.33 -10.15 5.98
N GLU A 27 -18.56 -10.90 4.91
CA GLU A 27 -17.61 -11.90 4.40
C GLU A 27 -16.27 -11.28 3.99
N ILE A 28 -16.28 -10.15 3.30
CA ILE A 28 -15.06 -9.44 2.87
C ILE A 28 -14.30 -8.93 4.10
N ARG A 29 -15.02 -8.36 5.08
CA ARG A 29 -14.43 -7.86 6.32
C ARG A 29 -13.83 -9.01 7.14
N GLU A 30 -14.50 -10.17 7.19
CA GLU A 30 -14.01 -11.35 7.91
C GLU A 30 -12.76 -11.94 7.24
N LYS A 31 -12.73 -12.07 5.91
CA LYS A 31 -11.51 -12.45 5.16
C LYS A 31 -10.34 -11.52 5.52
N THR A 32 -10.59 -10.20 5.55
CA THR A 32 -9.57 -9.21 5.90
C THR A 32 -9.11 -9.36 7.35
N ARG A 33 -10.03 -9.56 8.29
CA ARG A 33 -9.74 -9.78 9.71
C ARG A 33 -8.86 -11.02 9.92
N LEU A 34 -9.25 -12.13 9.31
CA LEU A 34 -8.51 -13.39 9.38
C LEU A 34 -7.21 -13.37 8.54
N GLY A 35 -7.00 -12.34 7.71
CA GLY A 35 -5.86 -12.21 6.80
C GLY A 35 -5.85 -13.26 5.71
N LEU A 36 -7.02 -13.73 5.35
CA LEU A 36 -7.23 -14.60 4.19
C LEU A 36 -7.02 -13.78 2.90
N ARG A 37 -6.73 -14.49 1.82
CA ARG A 37 -6.55 -13.86 0.51
C ARG A 37 -7.87 -13.29 0.00
N LEU A 38 -7.83 -12.02 -0.39
CA LEU A 38 -8.92 -11.39 -1.11
C LEU A 38 -8.77 -11.70 -2.60
N GLY A 39 -9.87 -12.12 -3.23
CA GLY A 39 -9.95 -12.26 -4.67
C GLY A 39 -10.15 -10.91 -5.37
N ARG A 40 -10.05 -10.88 -6.71
CA ARG A 40 -10.31 -9.68 -7.52
C ARG A 40 -11.68 -9.08 -7.21
N ASP A 41 -12.71 -9.92 -7.10
CA ASP A 41 -14.09 -9.48 -6.87
C ASP A 41 -14.29 -8.88 -5.46
N ASP A 42 -13.59 -9.38 -4.44
CA ASP A 42 -13.63 -8.79 -3.09
C ASP A 42 -13.12 -7.34 -3.11
N PHE A 43 -12.01 -7.08 -3.82
CA PHE A 43 -11.45 -5.73 -3.99
C PHE A 43 -12.40 -4.83 -4.77
N ILE A 44 -12.93 -5.30 -5.91
CA ILE A 44 -13.83 -4.51 -6.76
C ILE A 44 -15.10 -4.16 -6.00
N THR A 45 -15.71 -5.13 -5.32
CA THR A 45 -16.94 -4.90 -4.55
C THR A 45 -16.74 -3.88 -3.46
N SER A 46 -15.71 -4.04 -2.62
CA SER A 46 -15.41 -3.10 -1.54
C SER A 46 -15.09 -1.70 -2.08
N HIS A 47 -14.24 -1.62 -3.11
CA HIS A 47 -13.83 -0.34 -3.68
C HIS A 47 -15.00 0.42 -4.33
N LYS A 48 -15.89 -0.28 -5.07
CA LYS A 48 -17.07 0.35 -5.69
C LYS A 48 -18.02 0.90 -4.64
N ILE A 49 -18.31 0.15 -3.57
CA ILE A 49 -19.11 0.64 -2.45
C ILE A 49 -18.49 1.91 -1.84
N LEU A 50 -17.18 1.92 -1.61
CA LEU A 50 -16.47 3.10 -1.12
C LEU A 50 -16.57 4.27 -2.11
N ASN A 51 -16.42 4.02 -3.42
CA ASN A 51 -16.49 5.05 -4.45
C ASN A 51 -17.88 5.67 -4.55
N ASP A 52 -18.95 4.86 -4.51
CA ASP A 52 -20.33 5.32 -4.59
C ASP A 52 -20.71 6.26 -3.45
N HIS A 53 -19.99 6.17 -2.32
CA HIS A 53 -20.14 7.06 -1.15
C HIS A 53 -19.04 8.14 -1.07
N GLY A 54 -18.19 8.25 -2.11
CA GLY A 54 -17.10 9.24 -2.17
C GLY A 54 -15.98 8.98 -1.16
N LEU A 55 -15.77 7.72 -0.77
CA LEU A 55 -14.80 7.30 0.24
C LEU A 55 -13.59 6.55 -0.36
N ALA A 56 -13.54 6.34 -1.69
CA ALA A 56 -12.44 5.61 -2.32
C ALA A 56 -11.17 6.45 -2.48
N VAL A 57 -11.31 7.73 -2.85
CA VAL A 57 -10.18 8.61 -3.19
C VAL A 57 -10.23 9.96 -2.45
N PRO A 58 -10.48 10.00 -1.14
CA PRO A 58 -10.72 11.26 -0.43
C PRO A 58 -9.50 12.20 -0.42
N ASN A 59 -8.29 11.68 -0.67
CA ASN A 59 -7.06 12.45 -0.72
C ASN A 59 -6.78 13.12 -2.09
N TRP A 60 -7.66 12.93 -3.07
CA TRP A 60 -7.51 13.55 -4.39
C TRP A 60 -8.03 15.00 -4.39
N PRO A 61 -7.71 15.80 -5.42
CA PRO A 61 -8.39 17.08 -5.65
C PRO A 61 -9.92 16.89 -5.71
N VAL A 62 -10.67 17.86 -5.17
CA VAL A 62 -12.13 17.78 -5.03
C VAL A 62 -12.81 17.57 -6.40
N GLU A 63 -12.31 18.23 -7.44
CA GLU A 63 -12.82 18.11 -8.81
C GLU A 63 -12.67 16.70 -9.40
N TRP A 64 -11.85 15.84 -8.80
CA TRP A 64 -11.63 14.43 -9.19
C TRP A 64 -12.16 13.42 -8.17
N GLY A 65 -13.05 13.84 -7.29
CA GLY A 65 -13.71 12.95 -6.31
C GLY A 65 -13.11 12.95 -4.90
N GLY A 66 -12.10 13.80 -4.66
CA GLY A 66 -11.54 14.00 -3.33
C GLY A 66 -12.45 14.73 -2.36
N LYS A 67 -12.00 14.87 -1.12
CA LYS A 67 -12.72 15.55 -0.05
C LYS A 67 -11.88 16.70 0.51
N ASP A 68 -12.53 17.81 0.82
CA ASP A 68 -11.92 18.93 1.57
C ASP A 68 -11.94 18.62 3.07
N TRP A 69 -11.29 17.52 3.44
CA TRP A 69 -11.20 17.07 4.82
C TRP A 69 -9.95 17.62 5.52
N THR A 70 -10.11 17.86 6.81
CA THR A 70 -8.95 18.14 7.67
C THR A 70 -8.05 16.89 7.78
N PRO A 71 -6.76 17.07 8.13
CA PRO A 71 -5.88 15.94 8.42
C PRO A 71 -6.43 14.97 9.46
N ALA A 72 -7.17 15.48 10.45
CA ALA A 72 -7.82 14.65 11.47
C ALA A 72 -8.93 13.77 10.86
N GLN A 73 -9.76 14.33 9.97
CA GLN A 73 -10.80 13.56 9.29
C GLN A 73 -10.22 12.49 8.37
N HIS A 74 -9.15 12.78 7.61
CA HIS A 74 -8.44 11.78 6.84
C HIS A 74 -7.89 10.64 7.70
N GLN A 75 -7.38 10.97 8.89
CA GLN A 75 -6.87 9.97 9.84
C GLN A 75 -8.02 9.12 10.40
N ILE A 76 -9.13 9.73 10.80
CA ILE A 76 -10.32 9.02 11.29
C ILE A 76 -10.86 8.07 10.21
N TRP A 77 -10.95 8.54 8.95
CA TRP A 77 -11.38 7.71 7.81
C TRP A 77 -10.53 6.44 7.67
N LEU A 78 -9.21 6.58 7.73
CA LEU A 78 -8.30 5.45 7.59
C LEU A 78 -8.36 4.51 8.80
N ASP A 79 -8.35 5.07 10.01
CA ASP A 79 -8.34 4.28 11.24
C ASP A 79 -9.64 3.47 11.39
N GLU A 80 -10.81 4.07 11.15
CA GLU A 80 -12.09 3.37 11.23
C GLU A 80 -12.23 2.29 10.15
N MET A 81 -11.72 2.56 8.94
CA MET A 81 -11.66 1.55 7.87
C MET A 81 -10.84 0.33 8.30
N GLN A 82 -9.64 0.57 8.85
CA GLN A 82 -8.75 -0.49 9.31
C GLN A 82 -9.33 -1.25 10.51
N LEU A 83 -9.94 -0.54 11.47
CA LEU A 83 -10.60 -1.13 12.65
C LEU A 83 -11.81 -2.00 12.26
N ALA A 84 -12.58 -1.58 11.25
CA ALA A 84 -13.69 -2.36 10.71
C ALA A 84 -13.25 -3.50 9.80
N CYS A 85 -11.95 -3.69 9.60
CA CYS A 85 -11.37 -4.70 8.69
C CYS A 85 -11.86 -4.55 7.24
N VAL A 86 -12.12 -3.34 6.80
CA VAL A 86 -12.46 -3.05 5.41
C VAL A 86 -11.18 -3.07 4.55
N PRO A 87 -11.16 -3.74 3.39
CA PRO A 87 -10.05 -3.59 2.46
C PRO A 87 -9.87 -2.14 2.06
N GLU A 88 -8.66 -1.62 2.23
CA GLU A 88 -8.37 -0.26 1.75
C GLU A 88 -8.62 -0.17 0.23
N PRO A 89 -9.05 1.00 -0.29
CA PRO A 89 -9.11 1.22 -1.72
C PRO A 89 -7.79 0.82 -2.38
N LEU A 90 -7.85 0.26 -3.58
CA LEU A 90 -6.67 -0.23 -4.29
C LEU A 90 -5.56 0.85 -4.28
N ASN A 91 -4.46 0.58 -3.59
CA ASN A 91 -3.41 1.55 -3.37
C ASN A 91 -2.83 2.12 -4.66
N PHE A 92 -2.70 1.28 -5.71
CA PHE A 92 -2.19 1.71 -7.01
C PHE A 92 -3.10 2.75 -7.66
N ASN A 93 -4.42 2.63 -7.47
CA ASN A 93 -5.40 3.60 -7.91
C ASN A 93 -5.41 4.83 -6.99
N ALA A 94 -5.75 4.63 -5.72
CA ALA A 94 -6.12 5.69 -4.81
C ALA A 94 -4.93 6.53 -4.28
N LYS A 95 -3.76 5.89 -4.09
CA LYS A 95 -2.62 6.52 -3.39
C LYS A 95 -1.36 6.67 -4.26
N MET A 96 -1.28 6.02 -5.42
CA MET A 96 -0.07 5.98 -6.25
C MET A 96 -0.30 6.58 -7.64
N GLY A 97 -0.82 5.82 -8.61
CA GLY A 97 -1.00 6.26 -10.00
C GLY A 97 -1.97 7.41 -10.13
N GLY A 98 -3.13 7.33 -9.48
CA GLY A 98 -4.15 8.38 -9.52
C GLY A 98 -3.64 9.75 -9.07
N PRO A 99 -3.02 9.90 -7.88
CA PRO A 99 -2.43 11.18 -7.46
C PRO A 99 -1.37 11.74 -8.40
N VAL A 100 -0.54 10.89 -9.01
CA VAL A 100 0.47 11.35 -10.01
C VAL A 100 -0.21 11.86 -11.25
N ILE A 101 -1.24 11.16 -11.75
CA ILE A 101 -2.04 11.61 -12.89
C ILE A 101 -2.75 12.92 -12.56
N ALA A 102 -3.35 13.04 -11.37
CA ALA A 102 -4.06 14.23 -10.92
C ALA A 102 -3.16 15.47 -10.84
N GLU A 103 -1.92 15.31 -10.40
CA GLU A 103 -0.97 16.42 -10.24
C GLU A 103 -0.28 16.79 -11.56
N PHE A 104 0.23 15.80 -12.30
CA PHE A 104 1.16 16.03 -13.41
C PHE A 104 0.59 15.70 -14.81
N GLY A 105 -0.55 15.00 -14.89
CA GLY A 105 -1.16 14.63 -16.16
C GLY A 105 -1.67 15.85 -16.94
N SER A 106 -1.68 15.75 -18.28
CA SER A 106 -2.42 16.70 -19.12
C SER A 106 -3.92 16.61 -18.83
N GLN A 107 -4.69 17.61 -19.28
CA GLN A 107 -6.15 17.56 -19.08
C GLN A 107 -6.78 16.35 -19.78
N GLU A 108 -6.27 15.95 -20.94
CA GLU A 108 -6.73 14.77 -21.68
C GLU A 108 -6.45 13.48 -20.89
N ILE A 109 -5.25 13.36 -20.31
CA ILE A 109 -4.88 12.22 -19.45
C ILE A 109 -5.76 12.19 -18.20
N LYS A 110 -5.95 13.33 -17.53
CA LYS A 110 -6.81 13.42 -16.34
C LYS A 110 -8.25 13.00 -16.63
N GLN A 111 -8.85 13.54 -17.70
CA GLN A 111 -10.21 13.22 -18.10
C GLN A 111 -10.38 11.76 -18.51
N ARG A 112 -9.37 11.19 -19.18
CA ARG A 112 -9.40 9.79 -19.62
C ARG A 112 -9.25 8.81 -18.47
N PHE A 113 -8.36 9.07 -17.53
CA PHE A 113 -7.94 8.06 -16.56
C PHE A 113 -8.47 8.26 -15.14
N LEU A 114 -8.67 9.50 -14.65
CA LEU A 114 -9.04 9.69 -13.23
C LEU A 114 -10.43 9.13 -12.88
N PRO A 115 -11.50 9.38 -13.66
CA PRO A 115 -12.81 8.84 -13.30
C PRO A 115 -12.83 7.30 -13.24
N PRO A 116 -12.37 6.55 -14.25
CA PRO A 116 -12.36 5.08 -14.19
C PRO A 116 -11.33 4.52 -13.19
N THR A 117 -10.30 5.30 -12.80
CA THR A 117 -9.39 4.94 -11.72
C THR A 117 -10.07 5.03 -10.36
N ALA A 118 -10.86 6.09 -10.11
CA ALA A 118 -11.60 6.27 -8.87
C ALA A 118 -12.67 5.20 -8.67
N SER A 119 -13.37 4.79 -9.75
CA SER A 119 -14.42 3.76 -9.73
C SER A 119 -13.88 2.32 -9.80
N ILE A 120 -12.56 2.14 -9.94
CA ILE A 120 -11.91 0.83 -10.20
C ILE A 120 -12.37 0.15 -11.50
N ASP A 121 -12.89 0.90 -12.46
CA ASP A 121 -13.13 0.39 -13.81
C ASP A 121 -11.80 0.24 -14.59
N ILE A 122 -10.73 0.90 -14.13
CA ILE A 122 -9.33 0.61 -14.46
C ILE A 122 -8.62 0.16 -13.19
N TRP A 123 -8.06 -1.03 -13.22
CA TRP A 123 -7.17 -1.55 -12.18
C TRP A 123 -5.72 -1.29 -12.58
N TRP A 124 -5.01 -0.47 -11.80
CA TRP A 124 -3.60 -0.18 -12.02
C TRP A 124 -2.68 -1.16 -11.27
N CYS A 125 -1.53 -1.43 -11.88
CA CYS A 125 -0.38 -1.97 -11.17
C CYS A 125 0.87 -1.09 -11.41
N GLN A 126 1.91 -1.33 -10.61
CA GLN A 126 3.13 -0.52 -10.59
C GLN A 126 4.30 -1.23 -11.26
N GLY A 127 4.94 -0.60 -12.22
CA GLY A 127 6.16 -1.06 -12.88
C GLY A 127 7.37 -0.20 -12.51
N PHE A 128 7.86 -0.30 -11.27
CA PHE A 128 9.01 0.46 -10.79
C PHE A 128 10.26 -0.40 -10.71
N SER A 129 10.29 -1.34 -9.78
CA SER A 129 11.46 -2.19 -9.50
C SER A 129 11.83 -3.08 -10.67
N GLU A 130 13.13 -3.33 -10.81
CA GLU A 130 13.72 -4.28 -11.76
C GLU A 130 14.62 -5.27 -10.99
N PRO A 131 15.01 -6.41 -11.57
CA PRO A 131 15.85 -7.39 -10.87
C PRO A 131 17.11 -6.79 -10.23
N GLU A 132 17.70 -5.77 -10.87
CA GLU A 132 18.92 -5.09 -10.37
C GLU A 132 18.67 -3.66 -9.87
N ALA A 133 17.42 -3.19 -9.81
CA ALA A 133 17.04 -1.83 -9.43
C ALA A 133 15.83 -1.81 -8.48
N GLY A 134 16.06 -2.14 -7.21
CA GLY A 134 15.08 -2.04 -6.12
C GLY A 134 15.32 -0.78 -5.29
N SER A 135 16.15 -0.83 -4.26
CA SER A 135 16.49 0.36 -3.45
C SER A 135 17.26 1.42 -4.23
N ASP A 136 18.13 1.05 -5.18
CA ASP A 136 18.71 1.97 -6.18
C ASP A 136 17.82 2.04 -7.43
N LEU A 137 16.58 2.49 -7.23
CA LEU A 137 15.57 2.56 -8.29
C LEU A 137 16.02 3.43 -9.48
N ALA A 138 16.84 4.45 -9.23
CA ALA A 138 17.38 5.31 -10.30
C ALA A 138 18.27 4.56 -11.31
N SER A 139 18.71 3.35 -10.98
CA SER A 139 19.50 2.48 -11.87
C SER A 139 18.65 1.62 -12.81
N LEU A 140 17.33 1.83 -12.87
CA LEU A 140 16.43 1.13 -13.79
C LEU A 140 16.92 1.18 -15.23
N ARG A 141 16.69 0.08 -15.98
CA ARG A 141 17.19 -0.13 -17.34
C ARG A 141 16.10 -0.29 -18.38
N THR A 142 14.85 -0.54 -18.01
CA THR A 142 13.73 -0.60 -18.94
C THR A 142 13.69 0.68 -19.76
N THR A 143 13.92 0.58 -21.07
CA THR A 143 13.97 1.72 -22.00
C THR A 143 12.60 2.01 -22.58
N ALA A 144 12.36 3.27 -22.94
CA ALA A 144 11.23 3.70 -23.76
C ALA A 144 11.76 4.75 -24.76
N LEU A 145 12.17 4.29 -25.93
CA LEU A 145 12.77 5.15 -26.95
C LEU A 145 11.69 5.70 -27.87
N ARG A 146 11.78 7.00 -28.15
CA ARG A 146 10.82 7.69 -29.03
C ARG A 146 10.96 7.20 -30.47
N ASP A 147 9.83 6.80 -31.09
CA ASP A 147 9.70 6.44 -32.48
C ASP A 147 8.42 7.07 -33.06
N GLY A 148 8.56 8.24 -33.64
CA GLY A 148 7.46 9.04 -34.16
C GLY A 148 6.53 9.53 -33.03
N ASP A 149 5.28 9.11 -33.10
CA ASP A 149 4.21 9.41 -32.14
C ASP A 149 4.06 8.35 -31.03
N SER A 150 5.01 7.41 -30.92
CA SER A 150 5.02 6.31 -29.98
C SER A 150 6.35 6.20 -29.25
N TYR A 151 6.35 5.47 -28.15
CA TYR A 151 7.55 4.93 -27.49
C TYR A 151 7.64 3.43 -27.77
N VAL A 152 8.85 2.93 -28.02
CA VAL A 152 9.15 1.50 -28.06
C VAL A 152 9.78 1.11 -26.75
N VAL A 153 9.07 0.26 -25.98
CA VAL A 153 9.46 -0.12 -24.61
C VAL A 153 10.08 -1.51 -24.63
N ASN A 154 11.28 -1.62 -24.02
CA ASN A 154 12.01 -2.87 -23.86
C ASN A 154 12.58 -2.98 -22.44
N GLY A 155 12.42 -4.13 -21.80
CA GLY A 155 12.96 -4.39 -20.47
C GLY A 155 12.13 -5.33 -19.63
N GLN A 156 12.34 -5.25 -18.31
CA GLN A 156 11.67 -6.12 -17.34
C GLN A 156 11.40 -5.35 -16.05
N LYS A 157 10.19 -5.57 -15.49
CA LYS A 157 9.83 -5.15 -14.13
C LYS A 157 9.62 -6.37 -13.25
N THR A 158 9.84 -6.20 -11.94
CA THR A 158 9.63 -7.27 -10.96
C THR A 158 8.91 -6.75 -9.73
N TRP A 159 8.34 -7.67 -8.96
CA TRP A 159 7.56 -7.37 -7.76
C TRP A 159 6.29 -6.56 -8.04
N THR A 160 5.72 -6.70 -9.24
CA THR A 160 4.48 -6.01 -9.63
C THR A 160 3.30 -6.63 -8.91
N THR A 161 2.89 -5.98 -7.81
CA THR A 161 1.83 -6.49 -6.91
C THR A 161 0.47 -6.42 -7.60
N LEU A 162 -0.30 -7.53 -7.50
CA LEU A 162 -1.64 -7.73 -8.06
C LEU A 162 -1.71 -7.44 -9.57
N GLY A 163 -0.57 -7.50 -10.27
CA GLY A 163 -0.50 -7.29 -11.71
C GLY A 163 -1.38 -8.26 -12.50
N GLN A 164 -1.58 -9.48 -12.01
CA GLN A 164 -2.44 -10.49 -12.63
C GLN A 164 -3.94 -10.08 -12.70
N TYR A 165 -4.34 -9.02 -12.00
CA TYR A 165 -5.70 -8.48 -12.01
C TYR A 165 -5.79 -7.15 -12.73
N ALA A 166 -4.63 -6.55 -13.08
CA ALA A 166 -4.54 -5.19 -13.59
C ALA A 166 -4.88 -5.11 -15.08
N ASP A 167 -5.50 -3.98 -15.45
CA ASP A 167 -5.78 -3.61 -16.83
C ASP A 167 -4.64 -2.73 -17.37
N TRP A 168 -4.05 -1.88 -16.52
CA TRP A 168 -3.02 -0.92 -16.86
C TRP A 168 -1.85 -0.94 -15.90
N ILE A 169 -0.68 -0.57 -16.40
CA ILE A 169 0.54 -0.41 -15.61
C ILE A 169 1.10 1.00 -15.75
N PHE A 170 1.42 1.65 -14.63
CA PHE A 170 2.22 2.86 -14.65
C PHE A 170 3.69 2.53 -14.38
N CYS A 171 4.56 2.93 -15.30
CA CYS A 171 5.96 2.55 -15.29
C CYS A 171 6.92 3.73 -15.20
N LEU A 172 8.00 3.54 -14.43
CA LEU A 172 9.21 4.32 -14.61
C LEU A 172 10.05 3.67 -15.71
N VAL A 173 10.38 4.44 -16.75
CA VAL A 173 11.13 3.99 -17.91
C VAL A 173 12.24 4.97 -18.24
N ARG A 174 13.30 4.49 -18.90
CA ARG A 174 14.43 5.30 -19.33
C ARG A 174 14.20 5.81 -20.76
N THR A 175 13.83 7.06 -20.87
CA THR A 175 13.64 7.76 -22.15
C THR A 175 14.93 8.39 -22.67
N ASN A 176 15.86 8.77 -21.76
CA ASN A 176 17.17 9.28 -22.15
C ASN A 176 18.30 8.46 -21.51
N PRO A 177 18.84 7.43 -22.19
CA PRO A 177 19.97 6.64 -21.70
C PRO A 177 21.27 7.43 -21.57
N GLN A 178 21.39 8.58 -22.27
CA GLN A 178 22.59 9.43 -22.29
C GLN A 178 22.54 10.55 -21.24
N ALA A 179 21.52 10.58 -20.38
CA ALA A 179 21.39 11.60 -19.36
C ALA A 179 22.61 11.62 -18.39
N PRO A 180 23.12 12.81 -18.01
CA PRO A 180 24.34 12.93 -17.19
C PRO A 180 24.18 12.38 -15.76
N LYS A 181 22.95 12.25 -15.32
CA LYS A 181 22.59 11.67 -14.01
C LYS A 181 21.52 10.59 -14.22
N LYS A 182 21.61 9.50 -13.46
CA LYS A 182 20.66 8.37 -13.55
C LYS A 182 19.20 8.85 -13.47
N GLN A 183 18.92 9.81 -12.60
CA GLN A 183 17.57 10.32 -12.35
C GLN A 183 17.03 11.19 -13.50
N ALA A 184 17.90 11.84 -14.26
CA ALA A 184 17.50 12.84 -15.27
C ALA A 184 17.00 12.24 -16.60
N GLY A 185 17.09 10.93 -16.78
CA GLY A 185 16.65 10.25 -18.02
C GLY A 185 15.45 9.34 -17.82
N ILE A 186 14.67 9.56 -16.74
CA ILE A 186 13.54 8.72 -16.38
C ILE A 186 12.24 9.45 -16.66
N SER A 187 11.27 8.76 -17.24
CA SER A 187 9.91 9.25 -17.51
C SER A 187 8.87 8.34 -16.85
N PHE A 188 7.64 8.83 -16.74
CA PHE A 188 6.51 8.11 -16.19
C PHE A 188 5.50 7.82 -17.31
N LEU A 189 5.34 6.54 -17.67
CA LEU A 189 4.55 6.11 -18.81
C LEU A 189 3.40 5.21 -18.38
N LEU A 190 2.21 5.44 -18.94
CA LEU A 190 1.03 4.61 -18.75
C LEU A 190 0.95 3.60 -19.89
N MET A 191 0.73 2.32 -19.57
CA MET A 191 0.65 1.27 -20.60
C MET A 191 -0.53 0.36 -20.34
N ASP A 192 -1.29 0.08 -21.39
CA ASP A 192 -2.31 -0.95 -21.41
C ASP A 192 -1.63 -2.33 -21.40
N LEU A 193 -2.00 -3.20 -20.45
CA LEU A 193 -1.38 -4.52 -20.31
C LEU A 193 -1.77 -5.50 -21.44
N ASP A 194 -2.82 -5.21 -22.19
CA ASP A 194 -3.20 -5.98 -23.39
C ASP A 194 -2.35 -5.61 -24.62
N THR A 195 -1.43 -4.63 -24.50
CA THR A 195 -0.56 -4.25 -25.61
C THR A 195 0.36 -5.41 -26.01
N PRO A 196 0.44 -5.76 -27.32
CA PRO A 196 1.33 -6.81 -27.80
C PRO A 196 2.78 -6.58 -27.36
N GLY A 197 3.46 -7.66 -26.94
CA GLY A 197 4.83 -7.61 -26.44
C GLY A 197 4.93 -7.53 -24.91
N ILE A 198 3.81 -7.37 -24.19
CA ILE A 198 3.79 -7.45 -22.72
C ILE A 198 3.49 -8.89 -22.30
N THR A 199 4.35 -9.42 -21.44
CA THR A 199 4.15 -10.74 -20.82
C THR A 199 4.28 -10.62 -19.31
N MET A 200 3.29 -11.15 -18.57
CA MET A 200 3.30 -11.18 -17.12
C MET A 200 3.47 -12.59 -16.60
N ARG A 201 4.35 -12.79 -15.61
CA ARG A 201 4.60 -14.07 -14.96
C ARG A 201 4.48 -13.96 -13.45
N PRO A 202 3.65 -14.80 -12.81
CA PRO A 202 3.50 -14.77 -11.36
C PRO A 202 4.76 -15.29 -10.66
N ILE A 203 5.11 -14.67 -9.54
CA ILE A 203 6.18 -15.10 -8.63
C ILE A 203 5.53 -15.78 -7.44
N LYS A 204 5.89 -17.03 -7.19
CA LYS A 204 5.45 -17.75 -5.98
C LYS A 204 6.25 -17.26 -4.79
N LEU A 205 5.55 -16.72 -3.79
CA LEU A 205 6.14 -16.25 -2.55
C LEU A 205 6.29 -17.38 -1.51
N ILE A 206 7.06 -17.11 -0.46
CA ILE A 206 7.30 -18.06 0.63
C ILE A 206 6.02 -18.43 1.41
N ASP A 207 5.03 -17.54 1.42
CA ASP A 207 3.70 -17.76 1.98
C ASP A 207 2.77 -18.58 1.06
N GLY A 208 3.30 -19.11 -0.04
CA GLY A 208 2.57 -19.86 -1.05
C GLY A 208 1.70 -19.00 -2.00
N SER A 209 1.70 -17.67 -1.85
CA SER A 209 0.90 -16.78 -2.69
C SER A 209 1.57 -16.46 -4.02
N TYR A 210 0.78 -15.91 -4.94
CA TYR A 210 1.20 -15.32 -6.21
C TYR A 210 0.77 -13.85 -6.26
N GLU A 211 1.06 -13.11 -5.20
CA GLU A 211 0.65 -11.71 -5.06
C GLU A 211 1.43 -10.76 -5.98
N VAL A 212 2.65 -11.14 -6.36
CA VAL A 212 3.56 -10.31 -7.16
C VAL A 212 3.97 -11.00 -8.45
N ASN A 213 4.36 -10.20 -9.44
CA ASN A 213 4.65 -10.66 -10.80
C ASN A 213 5.95 -10.07 -11.33
N GLU A 214 6.54 -10.76 -12.32
CA GLU A 214 7.47 -10.20 -13.29
C GLU A 214 6.68 -9.73 -14.51
N VAL A 215 7.10 -8.63 -15.12
CA VAL A 215 6.51 -8.10 -16.35
C VAL A 215 7.64 -7.86 -17.35
N PHE A 216 7.51 -8.47 -18.52
CA PHE A 216 8.48 -8.36 -19.61
C PHE A 216 7.90 -7.49 -20.74
N PHE A 217 8.73 -6.65 -21.30
CA PHE A 217 8.39 -5.77 -22.42
C PHE A 217 9.34 -6.08 -23.59
N GLU A 218 8.78 -6.50 -24.73
CA GLU A 218 9.50 -6.83 -25.97
C GLU A 218 8.90 -6.01 -27.11
N ASP A 219 9.60 -4.95 -27.52
CA ASP A 219 9.21 -4.00 -28.56
C ASP A 219 7.78 -3.44 -28.42
N VAL A 220 7.37 -3.19 -27.18
CA VAL A 220 6.01 -2.71 -26.85
C VAL A 220 5.83 -1.29 -27.34
N ARG A 221 4.86 -1.08 -28.23
CA ARG A 221 4.53 0.24 -28.77
C ARG A 221 3.48 0.93 -27.91
N VAL A 222 3.85 2.05 -27.32
CA VAL A 222 3.00 2.85 -26.43
C VAL A 222 2.82 4.24 -27.04
N PRO A 223 1.57 4.70 -27.26
CA PRO A 223 1.31 6.05 -27.76
C PRO A 223 1.96 7.12 -26.88
N ALA A 224 2.50 8.14 -27.50
CA ALA A 224 3.25 9.19 -26.78
C ALA A 224 2.37 10.07 -25.90
N ASP A 225 1.08 10.13 -26.17
CA ASP A 225 0.08 10.82 -25.35
C ASP A 225 -0.22 10.11 -24.02
N GLN A 226 0.37 8.92 -23.80
CA GLN A 226 0.31 8.20 -22.52
C GLN A 226 1.49 8.54 -21.59
N LEU A 227 2.35 9.49 -21.96
CA LEU A 227 3.36 10.06 -21.07
C LEU A 227 2.72 11.01 -20.08
N VAL A 228 2.93 10.77 -18.79
CA VAL A 228 2.47 11.67 -17.73
C VAL A 228 3.45 12.82 -17.58
N GLY A 229 2.95 14.06 -17.68
CA GLY A 229 3.75 15.27 -17.56
C GLY A 229 4.81 15.43 -18.65
N GLU A 230 6.02 15.76 -18.25
CA GLU A 230 7.15 16.03 -19.15
C GLU A 230 8.11 14.84 -19.23
N GLU A 231 8.66 14.63 -20.42
CA GLU A 231 9.70 13.62 -20.64
C GLU A 231 10.93 13.91 -19.77
N ASN A 232 11.51 12.86 -19.21
CA ASN A 232 12.66 12.92 -18.29
C ASN A 232 12.37 13.53 -16.90
N GLN A 233 11.11 13.78 -16.53
CA GLN A 233 10.70 14.26 -15.20
C GLN A 233 10.15 13.13 -14.28
N GLY A 234 10.15 11.89 -14.74
CA GLY A 234 9.58 10.74 -14.02
C GLY A 234 10.16 10.53 -12.62
N TRP A 235 11.42 10.92 -12.38
CA TRP A 235 12.01 10.86 -11.05
C TRP A 235 11.36 11.83 -10.05
N THR A 236 10.95 13.01 -10.51
CA THR A 236 10.20 13.98 -9.71
C THR A 236 8.84 13.41 -9.35
N TYR A 237 8.16 12.78 -10.30
CA TYR A 237 6.86 12.15 -10.09
C TYR A 237 6.94 10.92 -9.18
N ALA A 238 8.00 10.14 -9.30
CA ALA A 238 8.28 9.02 -8.39
C ALA A 238 8.49 9.50 -6.94
N LYS A 239 9.23 10.60 -6.73
CA LYS A 239 9.42 11.17 -5.37
C LYS A 239 8.11 11.67 -4.76
N PHE A 240 7.23 12.28 -5.55
CA PHE A 240 5.91 12.70 -5.13
C PHE A 240 5.08 11.48 -4.70
N LEU A 241 4.99 10.44 -5.55
CA LEU A 241 4.29 9.19 -5.24
C LEU A 241 4.79 8.56 -3.94
N LEU A 242 6.10 8.34 -3.82
CA LEU A 242 6.73 7.72 -2.65
C LEU A 242 6.57 8.57 -1.38
N GLY A 243 6.40 9.88 -1.51
CA GLY A 243 6.09 10.78 -0.39
C GLY A 243 4.68 10.54 0.16
N ASN A 244 3.70 10.38 -0.72
CA ASN A 244 2.29 10.19 -0.36
C ASN A 244 2.01 8.78 0.20
N GLU A 245 2.73 7.76 -0.25
CA GLU A 245 2.58 6.37 0.18
C GLU A 245 2.86 6.17 1.68
N ARG A 246 3.82 6.90 2.24
CA ARG A 246 4.39 6.64 3.57
C ARG A 246 3.43 6.85 4.73
N THR A 247 2.44 7.71 4.61
CA THR A 247 1.50 8.03 5.71
C THR A 247 0.61 6.85 6.09
N GLY A 248 0.23 5.99 5.14
CA GLY A 248 -0.60 4.81 5.38
C GLY A 248 0.17 3.53 5.76
N ILE A 249 1.49 3.50 5.51
CA ILE A 249 2.30 2.27 5.69
C ILE A 249 2.43 1.87 7.16
N ALA A 250 2.35 2.81 8.11
CA ALA A 250 2.43 2.51 9.55
C ALA A 250 1.41 1.45 9.99
N GLY A 251 0.20 1.47 9.40
CA GLY A 251 -0.82 0.46 9.63
C GLY A 251 -1.29 0.38 11.08
N VAL A 252 -1.42 1.53 11.76
CA VAL A 252 -1.77 1.60 13.19
C VAL A 252 -3.09 0.88 13.48
N GLY A 253 -4.15 1.16 12.72
CA GLY A 253 -5.45 0.49 12.93
C GLY A 253 -5.37 -1.01 12.71
N ARG A 254 -4.62 -1.47 11.68
CA ARG A 254 -4.38 -2.90 11.46
C ARG A 254 -3.61 -3.54 12.60
N ALA A 255 -2.61 -2.84 13.16
CA ALA A 255 -1.86 -3.33 14.32
C ALA A 255 -2.73 -3.42 15.57
N LYS A 256 -3.65 -2.46 15.78
CA LYS A 256 -4.64 -2.52 16.88
C LYS A 256 -5.50 -3.77 16.80
N VAL A 257 -6.10 -4.04 15.63
CA VAL A 257 -6.92 -5.24 15.41
C VAL A 257 -6.11 -6.50 15.67
N ARG A 258 -4.88 -6.55 15.15
CA ARG A 258 -4.02 -7.73 15.27
C ARG A 258 -3.59 -8.00 16.71
N LEU A 259 -3.15 -6.99 17.45
CA LEU A 259 -2.74 -7.17 18.85
C LEU A 259 -3.94 -7.49 19.75
N ALA A 260 -5.13 -6.94 19.46
CA ALA A 260 -6.35 -7.33 20.14
C ALA A 260 -6.70 -8.81 19.88
N GLU A 261 -6.56 -9.29 18.64
CA GLU A 261 -6.73 -10.69 18.27
C GLU A 261 -5.72 -11.58 19.01
N VAL A 262 -4.44 -11.23 18.99
CA VAL A 262 -3.38 -11.95 19.72
C VAL A 262 -3.73 -12.05 21.21
N LYS A 263 -4.13 -10.95 21.83
CA LYS A 263 -4.48 -10.91 23.27
C LYS A 263 -5.67 -11.81 23.58
N GLN A 264 -6.72 -11.77 22.76
CA GLN A 264 -7.89 -12.60 22.94
C GLN A 264 -7.55 -14.09 22.78
N CYS A 265 -6.86 -14.45 21.68
CA CYS A 265 -6.46 -15.83 21.44
C CYS A 265 -5.51 -16.37 22.53
N ALA A 266 -4.58 -15.52 23.02
CA ALA A 266 -3.69 -15.90 24.13
C ALA A 266 -4.44 -16.12 25.44
N ALA A 267 -5.50 -15.33 25.71
CA ALA A 267 -6.36 -15.57 26.86
C ALA A 267 -7.14 -16.89 26.72
N ASP A 268 -7.70 -17.16 25.54
CA ASP A 268 -8.50 -18.37 25.28
C ASP A 268 -7.66 -19.65 25.33
N THR A 269 -6.37 -19.58 24.97
CA THR A 269 -5.43 -20.71 25.02
C THR A 269 -4.68 -20.84 26.35
N GLY A 270 -4.82 -19.88 27.25
CA GLY A 270 -4.10 -19.82 28.53
C GLY A 270 -2.65 -19.33 28.42
N LEU A 271 -2.17 -18.96 27.22
CA LEU A 271 -0.80 -18.48 27.01
C LEU A 271 -0.56 -17.08 27.65
N LEU A 272 -1.63 -16.33 27.89
CA LEU A 272 -1.54 -15.03 28.56
C LEU A 272 -1.07 -15.15 30.03
N ASP A 273 -1.21 -16.34 30.64
CA ASP A 273 -0.71 -16.63 32.00
C ASP A 273 0.82 -16.86 32.03
N ASP A 274 1.44 -17.07 30.88
CA ASP A 274 2.93 -17.08 30.78
C ASP A 274 3.46 -15.64 30.89
N PRO A 275 4.24 -15.35 31.97
CA PRO A 275 4.74 -13.99 32.19
C PRO A 275 5.69 -13.49 31.11
N LEU A 276 6.40 -14.38 30.39
CA LEU A 276 7.30 -13.99 29.30
C LEU A 276 6.50 -13.59 28.06
N PHE A 277 5.47 -14.36 27.72
CA PHE A 277 4.56 -13.98 26.63
C PHE A 277 3.80 -12.68 26.95
N ALA A 278 3.23 -12.57 28.15
CA ALA A 278 2.52 -11.38 28.58
C ALA A 278 3.38 -10.11 28.55
N ALA A 279 4.66 -10.21 28.94
CA ALA A 279 5.60 -9.09 28.85
C ALA A 279 5.86 -8.67 27.39
N ARG A 280 6.07 -9.60 26.48
CA ARG A 280 6.26 -9.31 25.04
C ARG A 280 5.04 -8.68 24.40
N LEU A 281 3.85 -9.16 24.75
CA LEU A 281 2.58 -8.56 24.30
C LEU A 281 2.45 -7.12 24.82
N ALA A 282 2.74 -6.88 26.11
CA ALA A 282 2.70 -5.54 26.68
C ALA A 282 3.71 -4.59 26.05
N GLU A 283 4.91 -5.06 25.70
CA GLU A 283 5.87 -4.28 24.92
C GLU A 283 5.32 -3.88 23.54
N ALA A 284 4.67 -4.81 22.84
CA ALA A 284 4.06 -4.53 21.53
C ALA A 284 2.86 -3.54 21.66
N GLU A 285 2.04 -3.64 22.72
CA GLU A 285 0.97 -2.68 23.00
C GLU A 285 1.53 -1.27 23.32
N ASN A 286 2.63 -1.17 24.06
CA ASN A 286 3.30 0.10 24.33
C ASN A 286 3.90 0.72 23.05
N GLU A 287 4.52 -0.08 22.19
CA GLU A 287 5.02 0.35 20.88
C GLU A 287 3.87 0.84 19.97
N LEU A 288 2.72 0.17 19.99
CA LEU A 288 1.53 0.60 19.28
C LEU A 288 1.05 1.98 19.73
N LEU A 289 0.97 2.22 21.04
CA LEU A 289 0.59 3.51 21.59
C LEU A 289 1.58 4.62 21.18
N ALA A 290 2.88 4.35 21.26
CA ALA A 290 3.90 5.30 20.83
C ALA A 290 3.82 5.60 19.33
N LEU A 291 3.52 4.59 18.50
CA LEU A 291 3.34 4.73 17.05
C LEU A 291 2.10 5.56 16.73
N GLU A 292 0.98 5.33 17.41
CA GLU A 292 -0.26 6.10 17.28
C GLU A 292 -0.05 7.59 17.60
N LEU A 293 0.57 7.90 18.73
CA LEU A 293 0.90 9.27 19.11
C LEU A 293 1.84 9.95 18.10
N THR A 294 2.79 9.18 17.56
CA THR A 294 3.69 9.68 16.51
C THR A 294 2.94 9.96 15.22
N GLN A 295 2.01 9.09 14.82
CA GLN A 295 1.16 9.29 13.64
C GLN A 295 0.31 10.56 13.76
N MET A 296 -0.33 10.78 14.91
CA MET A 296 -1.10 12.01 15.19
C MET A 296 -0.22 13.27 15.07
N ARG A 297 1.02 13.21 15.58
CA ARG A 297 1.98 14.33 15.48
C ARG A 297 2.39 14.60 14.03
N VAL A 298 2.64 13.56 13.26
CA VAL A 298 3.03 13.69 11.83
C VAL A 298 1.88 14.28 11.03
N ALA A 299 0.64 13.79 11.24
CA ALA A 299 -0.54 14.30 10.57
C ALA A 299 -0.80 15.79 10.87
N SER A 300 -0.65 16.21 12.14
CA SER A 300 -0.87 17.61 12.54
C SER A 300 0.25 18.56 12.12
N GLY A 301 1.44 18.06 11.77
CA GLY A 301 2.61 18.87 11.41
C GLY A 301 2.77 19.17 9.92
N SER A 302 1.87 18.70 9.05
CA SER A 302 1.97 18.83 7.58
C SER A 302 1.25 20.09 7.04
N ALA A 303 1.40 21.23 7.70
CA ALA A 303 0.68 22.47 7.34
C ALA A 303 1.14 23.10 6.01
N ASP A 304 2.28 22.71 5.44
CA ASP A 304 2.85 23.28 4.21
C ASP A 304 2.80 22.35 2.99
N GLY A 305 2.06 21.24 3.09
CA GLY A 305 1.89 20.26 2.00
C GLY A 305 3.15 19.44 1.67
N LYS A 306 4.26 19.65 2.39
CA LYS A 306 5.48 18.85 2.17
C LYS A 306 5.47 17.56 2.98
N PRO A 307 6.04 16.47 2.43
CA PRO A 307 6.19 15.23 3.18
C PRO A 307 6.98 15.45 4.48
N ASN A 308 6.39 15.12 5.62
CA ASN A 308 7.06 15.20 6.91
C ASN A 308 8.14 14.12 7.00
N PRO A 309 9.44 14.44 7.24
CA PRO A 309 10.50 13.44 7.37
C PRO A 309 10.23 12.38 8.44
N ALA A 310 9.44 12.71 9.47
CA ALA A 310 9.04 11.76 10.51
C ALA A 310 8.13 10.62 9.99
N SER A 311 7.59 10.72 8.77
CA SER A 311 6.93 9.59 8.11
C SER A 311 7.86 8.38 7.95
N SER A 312 9.19 8.60 7.86
CA SER A 312 10.18 7.52 7.86
C SER A 312 10.25 6.78 9.19
N VAL A 313 10.02 7.47 10.31
CA VAL A 313 9.90 6.82 11.64
C VAL A 313 8.65 5.96 11.69
N LEU A 314 7.52 6.46 11.17
CA LEU A 314 6.26 5.71 11.12
C LEU A 314 6.44 4.42 10.31
N LYS A 315 7.06 4.49 9.12
CA LYS A 315 7.30 3.30 8.29
C LYS A 315 8.23 2.31 9.00
N LEU A 316 9.33 2.79 9.60
CA LEU A 316 10.30 1.94 10.29
C LEU A 316 9.65 1.19 11.46
N ARG A 317 9.00 1.91 12.38
CA ARG A 317 8.40 1.33 13.58
C ARG A 317 7.13 0.53 13.25
N GLY A 318 6.30 1.03 12.32
CA GLY A 318 5.10 0.33 11.88
C GLY A 318 5.40 -1.03 11.24
N SER A 319 6.43 -1.11 10.38
CA SER A 319 6.84 -2.40 9.79
C SER A 319 7.34 -3.40 10.83
N GLN A 320 8.10 -2.94 11.83
CA GLN A 320 8.58 -3.77 12.93
C GLN A 320 7.41 -4.29 13.79
N LEU A 321 6.48 -3.40 14.16
CA LEU A 321 5.31 -3.77 14.97
C LEU A 321 4.40 -4.77 14.22
N GLN A 322 4.18 -4.59 12.93
CA GLN A 322 3.41 -5.54 12.12
C GLN A 322 4.07 -6.93 12.08
N GLN A 323 5.40 -6.98 12.01
CA GLN A 323 6.14 -8.24 12.07
C GLN A 323 6.01 -8.90 13.45
N THR A 324 6.19 -8.12 14.54
CA THR A 324 6.01 -8.60 15.91
C THR A 324 4.59 -9.13 16.16
N ALA A 325 3.56 -8.41 15.74
CA ALA A 325 2.18 -8.83 15.93
C ALA A 325 1.85 -10.14 15.19
N THR A 326 2.41 -10.34 13.99
CA THR A 326 2.22 -11.61 13.26
C THR A 326 3.02 -12.77 13.86
N GLU A 327 4.18 -12.49 14.44
CA GLU A 327 5.00 -13.46 15.17
C GLU A 327 4.30 -13.95 16.45
N LEU A 328 3.78 -13.01 17.25
CA LEU A 328 3.01 -13.33 18.45
C LEU A 328 1.77 -14.18 18.13
N LEU A 329 1.08 -13.92 17.02
CA LEU A 329 -0.08 -14.71 16.61
C LEU A 329 0.31 -16.17 16.27
N VAL A 330 1.42 -16.37 15.56
CA VAL A 330 1.95 -17.72 15.26
C VAL A 330 2.33 -18.45 16.54
N GLU A 331 2.91 -17.76 17.51
CA GLU A 331 3.27 -18.35 18.80
C GLU A 331 2.02 -18.81 19.59
N VAL A 332 0.96 -17.99 19.60
CA VAL A 332 -0.33 -18.36 20.20
C VAL A 332 -0.96 -19.55 19.48
N ALA A 333 -0.88 -19.57 18.16
CA ALA A 333 -1.43 -20.67 17.34
C ALA A 333 -0.67 -21.99 17.54
N GLY A 334 0.62 -21.93 17.84
CA GLY A 334 1.44 -23.13 18.05
C GLY A 334 1.32 -24.12 16.88
N PRO A 335 1.02 -25.42 17.16
CA PRO A 335 0.83 -26.41 16.10
C PRO A 335 -0.30 -26.13 15.12
N ASP A 336 -1.34 -25.39 15.55
CA ASP A 336 -2.47 -25.00 14.70
C ASP A 336 -2.11 -23.98 13.61
N ALA A 337 -0.91 -23.39 13.64
CA ALA A 337 -0.36 -22.56 12.58
C ALA A 337 0.21 -23.34 11.40
N LEU A 338 0.46 -24.65 11.54
CA LEU A 338 1.12 -25.48 10.53
C LEU A 338 0.32 -25.70 9.23
N PRO A 339 -1.04 -25.76 9.23
CA PRO A 339 -1.79 -25.82 7.99
C PRO A 339 -1.47 -24.61 7.11
N PHE A 340 -0.99 -24.88 5.89
CA PHE A 340 -0.54 -23.83 4.98
C PHE A 340 -1.62 -23.43 3.96
N ASP A 341 -2.58 -24.31 3.74
CA ASP A 341 -3.74 -24.08 2.86
C ASP A 341 -5.03 -24.32 3.65
N ALA A 342 -5.97 -23.37 3.56
CA ALA A 342 -7.29 -23.51 4.17
C ALA A 342 -8.14 -24.66 3.57
N ALA A 343 -7.67 -25.27 2.47
CA ALA A 343 -8.24 -26.47 1.87
C ALA A 343 -7.82 -27.76 2.59
N ASP A 344 -6.81 -27.72 3.45
CA ASP A 344 -6.44 -28.83 4.29
C ASP A 344 -7.55 -29.01 5.34
N ASP A 345 -8.28 -30.12 5.28
CA ASP A 345 -9.37 -30.47 6.21
C ASP A 345 -8.80 -30.82 7.61
N ILE A 346 -8.20 -29.81 8.24
CA ILE A 346 -7.56 -29.90 9.54
C ILE A 346 -8.42 -29.15 10.57
N ALA A 347 -8.64 -29.77 11.71
CA ALA A 347 -9.49 -29.26 12.79
C ALA A 347 -8.87 -28.05 13.54
N SER A 348 -8.09 -27.20 12.86
CA SER A 348 -7.51 -26.00 13.47
C SER A 348 -8.48 -24.81 13.40
N PRO A 349 -8.51 -23.93 14.41
CA PRO A 349 -9.32 -22.73 14.38
C PRO A 349 -9.01 -21.83 13.17
N ALA A 350 -10.03 -21.23 12.55
CA ALA A 350 -9.87 -20.42 11.34
C ALA A 350 -8.84 -19.27 11.50
N TRP A 351 -8.74 -18.67 12.68
CA TRP A 351 -7.76 -17.62 12.97
C TRP A 351 -6.31 -18.15 12.98
N ALA A 352 -6.11 -19.41 13.37
CA ALA A 352 -4.80 -20.04 13.44
C ALA A 352 -4.29 -20.45 12.04
N GLN A 353 -5.16 -20.98 11.18
CA GLN A 353 -4.81 -21.48 9.85
C GLN A 353 -4.13 -20.42 8.97
N GLY A 354 -4.55 -19.14 9.07
CA GLY A 354 -3.96 -18.03 8.31
C GLY A 354 -2.69 -17.43 8.95
N SER A 355 -2.28 -17.86 10.13
CA SER A 355 -1.25 -17.17 10.92
C SER A 355 0.16 -17.34 10.33
N ALA A 356 0.57 -18.56 9.96
CA ALA A 356 1.90 -18.81 9.39
C ALA A 356 2.07 -18.19 7.98
N PRO A 357 1.18 -18.37 7.00
CA PRO A 357 1.23 -17.63 5.74
C PRO A 357 1.32 -16.12 5.94
N ARG A 358 0.53 -15.56 6.85
CA ARG A 358 0.56 -14.14 7.19
C ARG A 358 1.91 -13.70 7.77
N TYR A 359 2.45 -14.43 8.74
CA TYR A 359 3.78 -14.18 9.29
C TYR A 359 4.85 -14.16 8.20
N LEU A 360 4.86 -15.13 7.31
CA LEU A 360 5.80 -15.22 6.20
C LEU A 360 5.62 -14.05 5.22
N ASN A 361 4.39 -13.70 4.86
CA ASN A 361 4.10 -12.59 3.97
C ASN A 361 4.58 -11.25 4.55
N TYR A 362 4.39 -11.01 5.85
CA TYR A 362 4.77 -9.74 6.49
C TYR A 362 6.29 -9.56 6.67
N ARG A 363 7.13 -10.56 6.39
CA ARG A 363 8.60 -10.36 6.39
C ARG A 363 9.04 -9.32 5.36
N LYS A 364 8.31 -9.16 4.26
CA LYS A 364 8.60 -8.16 3.22
C LYS A 364 8.29 -6.70 3.64
N THR A 365 7.54 -6.46 4.72
CA THR A 365 7.16 -5.09 5.16
C THR A 365 8.34 -4.21 5.50
N SER A 366 9.47 -4.80 5.92
CA SER A 366 10.73 -4.08 6.17
C SER A 366 11.49 -3.74 4.88
N ILE A 367 11.06 -4.25 3.72
CA ILE A 367 11.76 -4.12 2.43
C ILE A 367 11.03 -3.16 1.49
N TYR A 368 9.74 -3.39 1.23
CA TYR A 368 8.98 -2.57 0.30
C TYR A 368 8.66 -1.17 0.86
N GLY A 369 8.24 -0.24 -0.02
CA GLY A 369 7.98 1.15 0.37
C GLY A 369 9.22 1.89 0.88
N GLY A 370 10.41 1.49 0.39
CA GLY A 370 11.72 1.89 0.89
C GLY A 370 12.14 1.07 2.10
N SER A 371 13.27 0.36 1.99
CA SER A 371 13.73 -0.55 3.06
C SER A 371 13.96 0.18 4.39
N ASN A 372 13.93 -0.56 5.49
CA ASN A 372 14.16 0.01 6.81
C ASN A 372 15.53 0.69 6.92
N GLU A 373 16.54 0.23 6.15
CA GLU A 373 17.86 0.83 6.03
C GLU A 373 17.78 2.21 5.36
N VAL A 374 17.03 2.31 4.25
CA VAL A 374 16.77 3.60 3.58
C VAL A 374 16.04 4.56 4.51
N GLN A 375 15.04 4.08 5.29
CA GLN A 375 14.34 4.92 6.26
C GLN A 375 15.30 5.44 7.35
N ARG A 376 16.19 4.60 7.86
CA ARG A 376 17.23 5.04 8.81
C ARG A 376 18.16 6.09 8.22
N THR A 377 18.58 5.93 6.95
CA THR A 377 19.38 6.94 6.25
C THR A 377 18.65 8.27 6.12
N ILE A 378 17.36 8.25 5.77
CA ILE A 378 16.53 9.47 5.70
C ILE A 378 16.42 10.12 7.08
N ILE A 379 16.15 9.36 8.13
CA ILE A 379 16.08 9.87 9.50
C ILE A 379 17.41 10.51 9.90
N ALA A 380 18.54 9.82 9.66
CA ALA A 380 19.87 10.33 9.98
C ALA A 380 20.16 11.65 9.28
N SER A 381 19.95 11.72 7.97
CA SER A 381 20.29 12.92 7.17
C SER A 381 19.31 14.09 7.36
N THR A 382 17.98 13.82 7.49
CA THR A 382 16.98 14.90 7.47
C THR A 382 16.48 15.31 8.85
N ILE A 383 16.54 14.43 9.84
CA ILE A 383 16.09 14.71 11.21
C ILE A 383 17.27 14.97 12.15
N LEU A 384 18.32 14.15 12.07
CA LEU A 384 19.45 14.22 12.97
C LEU A 384 20.59 15.10 12.42
N GLY A 385 20.62 15.40 11.11
CA GLY A 385 21.67 16.21 10.48
C GLY A 385 23.02 15.50 10.39
N LEU A 386 23.03 14.16 10.31
CA LEU A 386 24.23 13.31 10.22
C LEU A 386 24.59 12.99 8.77
#